data_676fabfa7fc0101474bd793bb86d1216
#
_entry.id   676fabfa7fc0101474bd793bb86d1216
#
_cell.length_a   1.000
_cell.length_b   1.000
_cell.length_c   1.000
_cell.angle_alpha   90.00
_cell.angle_beta   90.00
_cell.angle_gamma   90.00
#
_symmetry.space_group_name_H-M   'P 1'
#
loop_
_entity.id
_entity.type
_entity.pdbx_description
1 polymer ?
#
loop_
_entity_poly.entity_id
_entity_poly.type
_entity_poly.pdbx_seq_one_letter_code
_entity_poly.pdbx_strand_id
1 'polypeptide(L)'
;DGINAEKATVSISDLLGEEIGDTWNEYTVGVKTGESADHVEGIVKTGDYSMTLTTSELSTTAIYQLQMEIAPMHYYGDASLYDYDNNSFGFPKGDLSLVRAKTSTPMGAGPYIFKEYSDGVFYTDANPNYFLGAPKNGHINMKETQEADKITGIQSGALDISDPSYSLEVRNQIADINGADGDDGAVITTRLKDYRGYG
;
A
#
# COMPACT_ATOMS: atom_id res chain seq x y z
N ASP A 1 23.11 -19.52 8.62
CA ASP A 1 24.44 -19.25 9.03
C ASP A 1 24.96 -18.02 8.35
N GLY A 2 25.28 -17.07 9.13
CA GLY A 2 25.35 -15.68 8.84
C GLY A 2 26.29 -15.27 7.72
N ILE A 3 25.85 -14.32 6.97
CA ILE A 3 26.68 -13.42 6.22
C ILE A 3 27.70 -12.83 7.22
N ASN A 4 28.99 -13.10 7.02
CA ASN A 4 30.02 -12.53 7.90
C ASN A 4 30.07 -11.00 7.75
N ALA A 5 30.68 -10.31 8.70
CA ALA A 5 30.73 -8.85 8.70
C ALA A 5 31.37 -8.24 7.43
N GLU A 6 32.28 -8.95 6.78
CA GLU A 6 32.89 -8.51 5.51
C GLU A 6 31.87 -8.54 4.35
N LYS A 7 30.99 -9.54 4.30
CA LYS A 7 29.95 -9.63 3.28
C LYS A 7 28.80 -8.63 3.50
N ALA A 8 28.61 -8.16 4.72
CA ALA A 8 27.59 -7.15 5.01
C ALA A 8 27.87 -5.79 4.34
N THR A 9 29.08 -5.56 3.87
CA THR A 9 29.47 -4.34 3.15
C THR A 9 29.44 -4.48 1.63
N VAL A 10 29.19 -5.68 1.12
CA VAL A 10 29.13 -5.95 -0.33
C VAL A 10 27.75 -5.57 -0.85
N SER A 11 27.71 -4.85 -1.97
CA SER A 11 26.46 -4.45 -2.59
C SER A 11 25.69 -5.66 -3.13
N ILE A 12 24.35 -5.52 -3.29
CA ILE A 12 23.52 -6.57 -3.87
C ILE A 12 23.98 -6.89 -5.30
N SER A 13 24.39 -5.89 -6.09
CA SER A 13 24.92 -6.09 -7.43
C SER A 13 26.20 -6.95 -7.44
N ASP A 14 27.09 -6.73 -6.47
CA ASP A 14 28.32 -7.54 -6.37
C ASP A 14 28.02 -9.00 -5.96
N LEU A 15 26.99 -9.20 -5.13
CA LEU A 15 26.58 -10.54 -4.70
C LEU A 15 25.85 -11.34 -5.77
N LEU A 16 25.06 -10.67 -6.61
CA LEU A 16 24.14 -11.30 -7.56
C LEU A 16 24.65 -11.25 -9.01
N GLY A 17 25.75 -10.52 -9.25
CA GLY A 17 26.30 -10.27 -10.59
C GLY A 17 25.63 -9.09 -11.29
N GLU A 18 26.25 -8.64 -12.39
CA GLU A 18 25.85 -7.41 -13.05
C GLU A 18 24.41 -7.45 -13.56
N GLU A 19 23.96 -8.53 -14.19
CA GLU A 19 22.59 -8.63 -14.73
C GLU A 19 21.49 -8.52 -13.66
N ILE A 20 21.66 -9.19 -12.52
CA ILE A 20 20.70 -9.12 -11.41
C ILE A 20 20.84 -7.81 -10.66
N GLY A 21 22.07 -7.30 -10.55
CA GLY A 21 22.37 -6.00 -9.95
C GLY A 21 21.69 -4.86 -10.71
N ASP A 22 21.73 -4.87 -12.03
CA ASP A 22 21.07 -3.88 -12.88
C ASP A 22 19.54 -3.95 -12.72
N THR A 23 18.96 -5.15 -12.73
CA THR A 23 17.51 -5.34 -12.47
C THR A 23 17.13 -4.85 -11.08
N TRP A 24 17.96 -5.08 -10.07
CA TRP A 24 17.72 -4.56 -8.72
C TRP A 24 17.81 -3.04 -8.66
N ASN A 25 18.78 -2.45 -9.33
CA ASN A 25 18.91 -0.99 -9.43
C ASN A 25 17.69 -0.37 -10.16
N GLU A 26 17.24 -0.97 -11.26
CA GLU A 26 16.03 -0.55 -11.96
C GLU A 26 14.81 -0.59 -11.03
N TYR A 27 14.65 -1.65 -10.26
CA TYR A 27 13.57 -1.79 -9.31
C TYR A 27 13.62 -0.75 -8.19
N THR A 28 14.79 -0.53 -7.59
CA THR A 28 14.95 0.40 -6.46
C THR A 28 14.90 1.86 -6.88
N VAL A 29 15.41 2.20 -8.05
CA VAL A 29 15.38 3.57 -8.60
C VAL A 29 14.06 3.87 -9.28
N GLY A 30 13.32 2.83 -9.74
CA GLY A 30 12.05 2.98 -10.44
C GLY A 30 12.22 3.56 -11.85
N VAL A 31 13.43 3.52 -12.40
CA VAL A 31 13.76 3.99 -13.75
C VAL A 31 14.53 2.91 -14.46
N LYS A 32 14.02 2.45 -15.58
CA LYS A 32 14.72 1.54 -16.45
C LYS A 32 15.76 2.26 -17.29
N THR A 33 17.00 1.77 -17.30
CA THR A 33 18.05 2.28 -18.16
C THR A 33 17.87 1.72 -19.58
N GLY A 34 17.97 2.57 -20.59
CA GLY A 34 17.81 2.19 -22.00
C GLY A 34 17.07 3.22 -22.83
N GLU A 35 16.70 2.86 -24.06
CA GLU A 35 15.87 3.72 -24.91
C GLU A 35 14.47 3.85 -24.30
N SER A 36 13.99 5.08 -24.23
CA SER A 36 12.65 5.31 -23.71
C SER A 36 11.61 5.03 -24.78
N ALA A 37 10.52 4.39 -24.42
CA ALA A 37 9.32 4.32 -25.25
C ALA A 37 8.69 5.72 -25.39
N ASP A 38 8.11 6.00 -26.55
CA ASP A 38 7.41 7.26 -26.78
C ASP A 38 6.13 7.35 -25.94
N HIS A 39 5.50 6.21 -25.67
CA HIS A 39 4.30 6.10 -24.83
C HIS A 39 4.13 4.67 -24.29
N VAL A 40 3.28 4.52 -23.30
CA VAL A 40 2.87 3.20 -22.78
C VAL A 40 1.64 2.73 -23.55
N GLU A 41 1.80 1.84 -24.51
CA GLU A 41 0.71 1.37 -25.39
C GLU A 41 -0.49 0.78 -24.64
N GLY A 42 -0.23 0.13 -23.50
CA GLY A 42 -1.27 -0.51 -22.68
C GLY A 42 -2.12 0.45 -21.86
N ILE A 43 -1.81 1.76 -21.81
CA ILE A 43 -2.53 2.74 -21.01
C ILE A 43 -2.92 3.90 -21.90
N VAL A 44 -4.22 4.02 -22.21
CA VAL A 44 -4.74 5.03 -23.12
C VAL A 44 -5.83 5.88 -22.42
N LYS A 45 -5.63 7.19 -22.36
CA LYS A 45 -6.67 8.14 -21.94
C LYS A 45 -7.74 8.23 -23.04
N THR A 46 -8.96 7.90 -22.71
CA THR A 46 -10.10 7.89 -23.65
C THR A 46 -11.08 9.05 -23.42
N GLY A 47 -10.88 9.82 -22.35
CA GLY A 47 -11.68 10.99 -22.02
C GLY A 47 -11.22 11.63 -20.71
N ASP A 48 -11.88 12.69 -20.28
CA ASP A 48 -11.51 13.43 -19.07
C ASP A 48 -11.60 12.57 -17.80
N TYR A 49 -12.48 11.58 -17.78
CA TYR A 49 -12.73 10.69 -16.64
C TYR A 49 -12.66 9.21 -17.03
N SER A 50 -12.02 8.90 -18.15
CA SER A 50 -11.94 7.52 -18.64
C SER A 50 -10.59 7.19 -19.24
N MET A 51 -10.14 5.96 -19.02
CA MET A 51 -8.97 5.37 -19.65
C MET A 51 -9.23 3.90 -19.97
N THR A 52 -8.50 3.39 -20.92
CA THR A 52 -8.48 1.97 -21.27
C THR A 52 -7.15 1.38 -20.88
N LEU A 53 -7.19 0.25 -20.19
CA LEU A 53 -6.02 -0.56 -19.88
C LEU A 53 -6.06 -1.82 -20.75
N THR A 54 -4.98 -2.07 -21.46
CA THR A 54 -4.82 -3.24 -22.32
C THR A 54 -3.64 -4.07 -21.84
N THR A 55 -3.84 -5.35 -21.63
CA THR A 55 -2.77 -6.29 -21.26
C THR A 55 -2.37 -7.12 -22.48
N SER A 56 -1.10 -7.48 -22.56
CA SER A 56 -0.57 -8.31 -23.67
C SER A 56 -1.10 -9.74 -23.64
N GLU A 57 -1.48 -10.22 -22.46
CA GLU A 57 -1.97 -11.58 -22.24
C GLU A 57 -3.21 -11.58 -21.36
N LEU A 58 -4.08 -12.58 -21.57
CA LEU A 58 -5.22 -12.82 -20.71
C LEU A 58 -4.75 -13.45 -19.40
N SER A 59 -4.92 -12.69 -18.31
CA SER A 59 -4.66 -13.19 -16.95
C SER A 59 -5.95 -13.18 -16.14
N THR A 60 -6.29 -14.29 -15.51
CA THR A 60 -7.46 -14.39 -14.61
C THR A 60 -7.31 -13.53 -13.36
N THR A 61 -6.09 -13.11 -13.02
CA THR A 61 -5.76 -12.26 -11.89
C THR A 61 -5.47 -10.81 -12.29
N ALA A 62 -5.65 -10.43 -13.55
CA ALA A 62 -5.34 -9.09 -14.05
C ALA A 62 -6.00 -7.98 -13.24
N ILE A 63 -7.24 -8.17 -12.81
CA ILE A 63 -7.96 -7.17 -12.00
C ILE A 63 -7.25 -6.82 -10.69
N TYR A 64 -6.53 -7.77 -10.10
CA TYR A 64 -5.74 -7.51 -8.88
C TYR A 64 -4.40 -6.86 -9.19
N GLN A 65 -3.81 -7.17 -10.35
CA GLN A 65 -2.54 -6.58 -10.80
C GLN A 65 -2.72 -5.15 -11.29
N LEU A 66 -3.91 -4.80 -11.79
CA LEU A 66 -4.26 -3.47 -12.26
C LEU A 66 -4.80 -2.55 -11.15
N GLN A 67 -4.75 -2.98 -9.90
CA GLN A 67 -5.06 -2.13 -8.77
C GLN A 67 -4.02 -1.01 -8.67
N MET A 68 -4.47 0.23 -8.88
CA MET A 68 -3.60 1.41 -8.87
C MET A 68 -4.12 2.46 -7.91
N GLU A 69 -3.22 3.10 -7.21
CA GLU A 69 -3.52 4.26 -6.39
C GLU A 69 -3.85 5.48 -7.27
N ILE A 70 -4.92 6.19 -6.94
CA ILE A 70 -5.27 7.45 -7.61
C ILE A 70 -4.54 8.58 -6.88
N ALA A 71 -3.46 9.08 -7.49
CA ALA A 71 -2.63 10.13 -6.93
C ALA A 71 -2.92 11.48 -7.61
N PRO A 72 -3.20 12.55 -6.85
CA PRO A 72 -3.47 13.86 -7.44
C PRO A 72 -2.18 14.50 -7.99
N MET A 73 -2.16 14.78 -9.30
CA MET A 73 -1.00 15.36 -9.99
C MET A 73 -0.57 16.70 -9.41
N HIS A 74 -1.51 17.55 -9.01
CA HIS A 74 -1.19 18.87 -8.42
C HIS A 74 -0.42 18.77 -7.10
N TYR A 75 -0.41 17.60 -6.46
CA TYR A 75 0.34 17.38 -5.23
C TYR A 75 1.64 16.62 -5.46
N TYR A 76 1.61 15.56 -6.27
CA TYR A 76 2.75 14.68 -6.52
C TYR A 76 3.59 15.10 -7.71
N GLY A 77 3.10 16.00 -8.56
CA GLY A 77 3.78 16.48 -9.75
C GLY A 77 3.65 17.99 -9.91
N ASP A 78 4.13 18.49 -11.05
CA ASP A 78 3.98 19.85 -11.51
C ASP A 78 3.05 19.88 -12.73
N ALA A 79 1.91 20.54 -12.61
CA ALA A 79 0.94 20.64 -13.70
C ALA A 79 1.50 21.32 -14.96
N SER A 80 2.51 22.19 -14.82
CA SER A 80 3.17 22.83 -15.95
C SER A 80 4.01 21.87 -16.79
N LEU A 81 4.37 20.70 -16.21
CA LEU A 81 5.12 19.63 -16.88
C LEU A 81 4.20 18.52 -17.41
N TYR A 82 2.87 18.71 -17.32
CA TYR A 82 1.94 17.71 -17.84
C TYR A 82 1.62 17.99 -19.31
N ASP A 83 1.97 17.04 -20.15
CA ASP A 83 1.63 17.00 -21.57
C ASP A 83 1.47 15.52 -21.97
N TYR A 84 0.23 15.04 -21.99
CA TYR A 84 -0.07 13.65 -22.28
C TYR A 84 0.42 13.24 -23.68
N ASP A 85 0.22 14.09 -24.68
CA ASP A 85 0.55 13.79 -26.07
C ASP A 85 2.07 13.68 -26.31
N ASN A 86 2.86 14.37 -25.48
CA ASN A 86 4.32 14.32 -25.49
C ASN A 86 4.90 13.42 -24.37
N ASN A 87 4.10 12.51 -23.81
CA ASN A 87 4.53 11.55 -22.80
C ASN A 87 5.16 12.20 -21.56
N SER A 88 4.60 13.32 -21.12
CA SER A 88 5.03 14.05 -19.93
C SER A 88 3.93 14.02 -18.86
N PHE A 89 4.25 13.54 -17.67
CA PHE A 89 3.27 13.22 -16.62
C PHE A 89 3.44 14.03 -15.34
N GLY A 90 3.91 15.26 -15.44
CA GLY A 90 4.00 16.16 -14.30
C GLY A 90 5.32 16.09 -13.52
N PHE A 91 6.35 15.45 -14.07
CA PHE A 91 7.72 15.45 -13.55
C PHE A 91 8.72 15.21 -14.70
N PRO A 92 9.99 15.65 -14.54
CA PRO A 92 11.01 15.42 -15.53
C PRO A 92 11.23 13.92 -15.76
N LYS A 93 11.46 13.53 -16.99
CA LYS A 93 11.71 12.13 -17.35
C LYS A 93 12.90 11.58 -16.57
N GLY A 94 12.70 10.43 -15.92
CA GLY A 94 13.71 9.78 -15.09
C GLY A 94 13.94 10.42 -13.72
N ASP A 95 13.22 11.49 -13.36
CA ASP A 95 13.32 12.13 -12.05
C ASP A 95 12.01 12.02 -11.27
N LEU A 96 11.98 11.15 -10.26
CA LEU A 96 10.87 10.95 -9.34
C LEU A 96 11.06 11.66 -7.99
N SER A 97 12.00 12.61 -7.89
CA SER A 97 12.30 13.31 -6.64
C SER A 97 11.09 14.04 -6.06
N LEU A 98 10.25 14.66 -6.90
CA LEU A 98 9.00 15.32 -6.49
C LEU A 98 8.03 14.33 -5.82
N VAL A 99 7.85 13.15 -6.43
CA VAL A 99 6.97 12.10 -5.90
C VAL A 99 7.53 11.55 -4.59
N ARG A 100 8.83 11.25 -4.55
CA ARG A 100 9.51 10.70 -3.36
C ARG A 100 9.47 11.66 -2.17
N ALA A 101 9.57 12.96 -2.41
CA ALA A 101 9.47 13.96 -1.35
C ALA A 101 8.09 14.00 -0.68
N LYS A 102 7.05 13.42 -1.29
CA LYS A 102 5.67 13.41 -0.81
C LYS A 102 5.23 12.08 -0.17
N THR A 103 6.06 11.05 -0.22
CA THR A 103 5.69 9.71 0.31
C THR A 103 5.44 9.69 1.81
N SER A 104 6.10 10.57 2.57
CA SER A 104 5.89 10.73 4.01
C SER A 104 4.68 11.58 4.40
N THR A 105 4.07 12.28 3.43
CA THR A 105 2.89 13.12 3.64
C THR A 105 1.87 12.86 2.53
N PRO A 106 1.28 11.65 2.48
CA PRO A 106 0.44 11.24 1.38
C PRO A 106 -0.83 12.07 1.26
N MET A 107 -1.27 12.31 0.03
CA MET A 107 -2.54 12.94 -0.30
C MET A 107 -3.36 12.02 -1.20
N GLY A 108 -4.62 11.84 -0.88
CA GLY A 108 -5.56 11.04 -1.65
C GLY A 108 -6.99 11.61 -1.57
N ALA A 109 -7.92 10.93 -2.25
CA ALA A 109 -9.34 11.28 -2.28
C ALA A 109 -10.19 10.39 -1.35
N GLY A 110 -9.56 9.69 -0.42
CA GLY A 110 -10.19 8.75 0.50
C GLY A 110 -11.04 9.39 1.59
N PRO A 111 -11.72 8.56 2.41
CA PRO A 111 -12.57 9.04 3.50
C PRO A 111 -11.79 9.69 4.65
N TYR A 112 -10.49 9.46 4.75
CA TYR A 112 -9.64 10.01 5.78
C TYR A 112 -8.42 10.71 5.18
N ILE A 113 -8.01 11.81 5.81
CA ILE A 113 -6.85 12.63 5.43
C ILE A 113 -5.71 12.32 6.39
N PHE A 114 -4.53 12.05 5.86
CA PHE A 114 -3.31 11.89 6.65
C PHE A 114 -3.00 13.16 7.44
N LYS A 115 -2.67 13.02 8.70
CA LYS A 115 -2.29 14.10 9.59
C LYS A 115 -0.81 14.03 9.94
N GLU A 116 -0.40 12.93 10.57
CA GLU A 116 0.98 12.72 10.96
C GLU A 116 1.25 11.23 11.23
N TYR A 117 2.52 10.87 11.22
CA TYR A 117 3.00 9.60 11.76
C TYR A 117 3.94 9.88 12.92
N SER A 118 3.62 9.38 14.11
CA SER A 118 4.42 9.57 15.31
C SER A 118 4.29 8.36 16.23
N ASP A 119 5.41 7.93 16.79
CA ASP A 119 5.47 6.86 17.79
C ASP A 119 4.80 5.54 17.36
N GLY A 120 4.95 5.16 16.10
CA GLY A 120 4.35 3.95 15.54
C GLY A 120 2.85 4.07 15.28
N VAL A 121 2.31 5.28 15.29
CA VAL A 121 0.88 5.56 15.02
C VAL A 121 0.73 6.48 13.80
N PHE A 122 -0.08 6.02 12.87
CA PHE A 122 -0.51 6.80 11.70
C PHE A 122 -1.84 7.46 12.03
N TYR A 123 -1.83 8.78 12.20
CA TYR A 123 -3.00 9.58 12.56
C TYR A 123 -3.72 10.10 11.33
N THR A 124 -5.05 10.04 11.35
CA THR A 124 -5.89 10.59 10.28
C THR A 124 -7.07 11.37 10.83
N ASP A 125 -7.53 12.35 10.06
CA ASP A 125 -8.78 13.06 10.31
C ASP A 125 -9.81 12.74 9.19
N ALA A 126 -11.11 12.73 9.53
CA ALA A 126 -12.17 12.51 8.56
C ALA A 126 -12.14 13.56 7.44
N ASN A 127 -12.27 13.11 6.19
CA ASN A 127 -12.38 13.98 5.03
C ASN A 127 -13.83 14.49 4.88
N PRO A 128 -14.13 15.75 5.18
CA PRO A 128 -15.48 16.29 5.07
C PRO A 128 -15.99 16.35 3.62
N ASN A 129 -15.05 16.31 2.66
CA ASN A 129 -15.34 16.39 1.23
C ASN A 129 -15.32 15.01 0.54
N TYR A 130 -15.33 13.93 1.30
CA TYR A 130 -15.36 12.60 0.71
C TYR A 130 -16.60 12.39 -0.15
N PHE A 131 -16.46 11.87 -1.38
CA PHE A 131 -17.52 11.82 -2.38
C PHE A 131 -18.75 10.97 -1.99
N LEU A 132 -18.60 10.00 -1.07
CA LEU A 132 -19.70 9.22 -0.50
C LEU A 132 -20.27 9.83 0.79
N GLY A 133 -19.88 11.04 1.13
CA GLY A 133 -20.23 11.72 2.37
C GLY A 133 -19.18 11.59 3.47
N ALA A 134 -19.16 12.56 4.38
CA ALA A 134 -18.21 12.59 5.48
C ALA A 134 -18.32 11.33 6.36
N PRO A 135 -17.20 10.72 6.76
CA PRO A 135 -17.21 9.60 7.68
C PRO A 135 -17.87 9.95 9.01
N LYS A 136 -18.54 8.97 9.63
CA LYS A 136 -19.14 9.15 10.96
C LYS A 136 -18.10 9.24 12.07
N ASN A 137 -16.99 8.50 11.94
CA ASN A 137 -15.87 8.57 12.87
C ASN A 137 -14.97 9.74 12.47
N GLY A 138 -14.68 10.64 13.42
CA GLY A 138 -13.85 11.83 13.18
C GLY A 138 -12.39 11.51 12.83
N HIS A 139 -11.90 10.37 13.29
CA HIS A 139 -10.54 9.90 13.04
C HIS A 139 -10.46 8.39 13.05
N ILE A 140 -9.47 7.86 12.33
CA ILE A 140 -8.97 6.50 12.46
C ILE A 140 -7.46 6.60 12.68
N ASN A 141 -6.98 6.00 13.77
CA ASN A 141 -5.56 5.92 14.06
C ASN A 141 -5.10 4.48 13.85
N MET A 142 -4.11 4.29 13.01
CA MET A 142 -3.54 2.96 12.73
C MET A 142 -2.24 2.81 13.49
N LYS A 143 -2.23 1.91 14.46
CA LYS A 143 -1.08 1.68 15.35
C LYS A 143 -0.33 0.43 14.93
N GLU A 144 0.98 0.54 14.79
CA GLU A 144 1.85 -0.63 14.68
C GLU A 144 1.73 -1.48 15.95
N THR A 145 1.35 -2.74 15.78
CA THR A 145 1.13 -3.65 16.91
C THR A 145 1.76 -5.00 16.59
N GLN A 146 2.53 -5.52 17.54
CA GLN A 146 3.12 -6.84 17.42
C GLN A 146 2.01 -7.91 17.39
N GLU A 147 2.22 -8.99 16.66
CA GLU A 147 1.22 -10.05 16.51
C GLU A 147 0.72 -10.59 17.85
N ALA A 148 1.64 -10.78 18.82
CA ALA A 148 1.31 -11.27 20.15
C ALA A 148 0.41 -10.33 20.97
N ASP A 149 0.42 -9.03 20.66
CA ASP A 149 -0.31 -8.00 21.40
C ASP A 149 -1.68 -7.69 20.79
N LYS A 150 -2.00 -8.22 19.62
CA LYS A 150 -3.23 -7.88 18.89
C LYS A 150 -4.50 -8.28 19.66
N ILE A 151 -4.56 -9.50 20.18
CA ILE A 151 -5.73 -10.00 20.93
C ILE A 151 -5.85 -9.31 22.30
N THR A 152 -4.74 -9.20 23.02
CA THR A 152 -4.73 -8.52 24.33
C THR A 152 -5.04 -7.03 24.22
N GLY A 153 -4.64 -6.41 23.10
CA GLY A 153 -4.99 -5.01 22.79
C GLY A 153 -6.49 -4.79 22.63
N ILE A 154 -7.20 -5.69 21.96
CA ILE A 154 -8.67 -5.68 21.86
C ILE A 154 -9.30 -5.91 23.24
N GLN A 155 -8.85 -6.95 23.96
CA GLN A 155 -9.39 -7.29 25.27
C GLN A 155 -9.27 -6.16 26.30
N SER A 156 -8.15 -5.43 26.27
CA SER A 156 -7.89 -4.29 27.16
C SER A 156 -8.54 -2.98 26.73
N GLY A 157 -9.08 -2.92 25.49
CA GLY A 157 -9.59 -1.68 24.90
C GLY A 157 -8.49 -0.72 24.41
N ALA A 158 -7.24 -1.17 24.31
CA ALA A 158 -6.15 -0.39 23.71
C ALA A 158 -6.25 -0.33 22.19
N LEU A 159 -6.97 -1.27 21.58
CA LEU A 159 -7.31 -1.32 20.17
C LEU A 159 -8.82 -1.54 20.04
N ASP A 160 -9.44 -0.88 19.06
CA ASP A 160 -10.85 -1.08 18.72
C ASP A 160 -11.02 -2.18 17.66
N ILE A 161 -10.05 -2.28 16.75
CA ILE A 161 -10.03 -3.26 15.65
C ILE A 161 -8.60 -3.79 15.50
N SER A 162 -8.47 -5.06 15.22
CA SER A 162 -7.19 -5.72 14.96
C SER A 162 -7.35 -6.85 13.94
N ASP A 163 -6.26 -7.22 13.29
CA ASP A 163 -6.18 -8.25 12.25
C ASP A 163 -5.13 -9.32 12.59
N PRO A 164 -5.29 -10.08 13.67
CA PRO A 164 -4.35 -11.13 14.02
C PRO A 164 -4.29 -12.19 12.92
N SER A 165 -3.10 -12.78 12.73
CA SER A 165 -2.92 -13.90 11.81
C SER A 165 -3.78 -15.06 12.26
N TYR A 166 -4.62 -15.58 11.36
CA TYR A 166 -5.49 -16.69 11.70
C TYR A 166 -4.69 -17.96 11.99
N SER A 167 -4.92 -18.52 13.18
CA SER A 167 -4.41 -19.82 13.59
C SER A 167 -5.40 -20.48 14.56
N LEU A 168 -5.28 -21.79 14.74
CA LEU A 168 -6.07 -22.50 15.73
C LEU A 168 -5.80 -21.97 17.16
N GLU A 169 -4.57 -21.56 17.43
CA GLU A 169 -4.16 -20.98 18.71
C GLU A 169 -4.89 -19.66 18.99
N VAL A 170 -4.87 -18.74 18.01
CA VAL A 170 -5.60 -17.46 18.10
C VAL A 170 -7.09 -17.68 18.30
N ARG A 171 -7.67 -18.61 17.54
CA ARG A 171 -9.08 -18.97 17.70
C ARG A 171 -9.41 -19.50 19.10
N ASN A 172 -8.58 -20.40 19.63
CA ASN A 172 -8.77 -20.93 20.98
C ASN A 172 -8.62 -19.82 22.03
N GLN A 173 -7.64 -18.94 21.89
CA GLN A 173 -7.46 -17.79 22.77
C GLN A 173 -8.71 -16.88 22.80
N ILE A 174 -9.29 -16.60 21.63
CA ILE A 174 -10.53 -15.80 21.53
C ILE A 174 -11.70 -16.54 22.21
N ALA A 175 -11.83 -17.84 21.96
CA ALA A 175 -12.87 -18.65 22.59
C ALA A 175 -12.72 -18.72 24.12
N ASP A 176 -11.50 -18.81 24.64
CA ASP A 176 -11.23 -18.80 26.08
C ASP A 176 -11.62 -17.44 26.70
N ILE A 177 -11.34 -16.31 26.01
CA ILE A 177 -11.72 -14.96 26.45
C ILE A 177 -13.25 -14.80 26.46
N ASN A 178 -13.91 -15.29 25.42
CA ASN A 178 -15.36 -15.18 25.25
C ASN A 178 -16.16 -16.24 26.03
N GLY A 179 -15.50 -17.31 26.45
CA GLY A 179 -16.15 -18.40 27.16
C GLY A 179 -17.21 -19.10 26.31
N ALA A 180 -18.45 -19.20 26.84
CA ALA A 180 -19.54 -19.90 26.17
C ALA A 180 -20.00 -19.27 24.84
N ASP A 181 -19.68 -18.00 24.63
CA ASP A 181 -20.07 -17.25 23.43
C ASP A 181 -19.15 -17.54 22.21
N GLY A 182 -18.00 -18.20 22.44
CA GLY A 182 -17.11 -18.64 21.37
C GLY A 182 -16.52 -17.49 20.54
N ASP A 183 -16.59 -17.61 19.20
CA ASP A 183 -15.94 -16.69 18.26
C ASP A 183 -16.66 -15.32 18.13
N ASP A 184 -17.88 -15.19 18.61
CA ASP A 184 -18.71 -13.97 18.49
C ASP A 184 -19.27 -13.55 19.85
N GLY A 185 -18.39 -13.39 20.82
CA GLY A 185 -18.74 -13.08 22.18
C GLY A 185 -18.88 -11.59 22.50
N ALA A 186 -19.29 -11.31 23.72
CA ALA A 186 -19.48 -9.94 24.21
C ALA A 186 -18.15 -9.18 24.40
N VAL A 187 -17.03 -9.89 24.56
CA VAL A 187 -15.70 -9.29 24.76
C VAL A 187 -15.00 -9.06 23.43
N ILE A 188 -14.96 -10.10 22.58
CA ILE A 188 -14.35 -10.01 21.24
C ILE A 188 -15.34 -10.54 20.20
N THR A 189 -15.59 -9.73 19.19
CA THR A 189 -16.37 -10.14 18.01
C THR A 189 -15.42 -10.39 16.84
N THR A 190 -15.45 -11.58 16.25
CA THR A 190 -14.63 -11.92 15.11
C THR A 190 -15.41 -11.89 13.82
N ARG A 191 -14.74 -11.46 12.75
CA ARG A 191 -15.26 -11.49 11.38
C ARG A 191 -14.25 -12.20 10.49
N LEU A 192 -14.39 -13.51 10.37
CA LEU A 192 -13.51 -14.32 9.53
C LEU A 192 -14.11 -14.47 8.14
N LYS A 193 -13.50 -13.81 7.17
CA LYS A 193 -13.83 -13.96 5.75
C LYS A 193 -12.55 -14.08 4.96
N ASP A 194 -11.87 -15.21 5.07
CA ASP A 194 -10.74 -15.51 4.21
C ASP A 194 -11.19 -16.46 3.09
N TYR A 195 -11.28 -15.92 1.88
CA TYR A 195 -11.62 -16.65 0.66
C TYR A 195 -10.39 -16.92 -0.21
N ARG A 196 -9.21 -16.99 0.38
CA ARG A 196 -8.00 -17.38 -0.34
C ARG A 196 -8.04 -18.88 -0.60
N GLY A 197 -8.82 -19.27 -1.60
CA GLY A 197 -8.88 -20.62 -2.10
C GLY A 197 -8.31 -20.69 -3.51
N TYR A 198 -7.44 -21.66 -3.74
CA TYR A 198 -7.10 -22.07 -5.09
C TYR A 198 -8.07 -23.18 -5.47
N GLY A 199 -8.94 -22.86 -6.40
CA GLY A 199 -9.77 -23.86 -7.04
C GLY A 199 -9.08 -24.48 -8.24
#